data_f040d02f57e9ec4193e61c9b5db69636
#
_entry.id   f040d02f57e9ec4193e61c9b5db69636
#
_cell.length_a   1.000
_cell.length_b   1.000
_cell.length_c   1.000
_cell.angle_alpha   90.00
_cell.angle_beta   90.00
_cell.angle_gamma   90.00
#
_symmetry.space_group_name_H-M   'P 1'
#
loop_
_entity.id
_entity.type
_entity.pdbx_description
1 polymer ?
#
loop_
_entity_poly.entity_id
_entity_poly.type
_entity_poly.pdbx_seq_one_letter_code
_entity_poly.pdbx_strand_id
1 'polypeptide(L)'
;MSKKSSSDSFKNYFGPHAGSYLEIRPRYPAALFHYLALIAPNQRLAWDCATGNGQAAVGLADRFARVIATDPSAELIAQAIAHPRVTYRVGKYNSGIEGPSSSLVTVAQALHWFEIDPFFDEVRRILMPGGVFAAWCYGLCRTDPRVDEVVDLFYRVTLGSFWPPEQKLVDDGYRTIALPLDEMVAPRFDMTEEWSMAEFLRYVRTWSGVTKCIAARGELPLVAFEEALRDRWGAPTKRRTVRWPMHFRLGHLQ
;
A
#
# COMPACT_ATOMS: atom_id res chain seq x y z
N MET A 1 -11.82 24.42 -33.79
CA MET A 1 -12.34 23.34 -32.91
C MET A 1 -11.22 22.93 -31.95
N SER A 2 -11.26 23.46 -30.76
CA SER A 2 -10.20 23.28 -29.74
C SER A 2 -10.40 21.94 -29.03
N LYS A 3 -9.42 21.04 -29.10
CA LYS A 3 -9.41 19.80 -28.31
C LYS A 3 -9.20 20.16 -26.84
N LYS A 4 -10.22 19.98 -26.01
CA LYS A 4 -10.08 19.99 -24.55
C LYS A 4 -9.17 18.83 -24.17
N SER A 5 -8.00 19.14 -23.59
CA SER A 5 -7.17 18.19 -22.88
C SER A 5 -7.95 17.74 -21.63
N SER A 6 -8.33 16.48 -21.57
CA SER A 6 -8.80 15.86 -20.34
C SER A 6 -7.62 15.79 -19.39
N SER A 7 -7.54 16.72 -18.44
CA SER A 7 -6.69 16.56 -17.28
C SER A 7 -7.27 15.40 -16.46
N ASP A 8 -6.64 14.23 -16.53
CA ASP A 8 -6.89 13.10 -15.67
C ASP A 8 -6.71 13.56 -14.22
N SER A 9 -7.81 13.83 -13.55
CA SER A 9 -7.80 14.16 -12.13
C SER A 9 -7.52 12.88 -11.35
N PHE A 10 -6.26 12.64 -11.04
CA PHE A 10 -5.87 11.68 -9.99
C PHE A 10 -6.62 12.08 -8.72
N LYS A 11 -7.58 11.26 -8.32
CA LYS A 11 -8.38 11.52 -7.13
C LYS A 11 -7.45 11.42 -5.92
N ASN A 12 -7.03 12.57 -5.38
CA ASN A 12 -6.23 12.64 -4.16
C ASN A 12 -7.07 12.17 -2.96
N TYR A 13 -7.02 10.87 -2.67
CA TYR A 13 -7.71 10.26 -1.52
C TYR A 13 -6.98 10.52 -0.20
N PHE A 14 -5.80 11.13 -0.24
CA PHE A 14 -4.94 11.39 0.91
C PHE A 14 -4.94 12.89 1.24
N GLY A 15 -6.03 13.37 1.83
CA GLY A 15 -6.22 14.77 2.20
C GLY A 15 -5.29 15.26 3.33
N PRO A 16 -5.56 16.45 3.93
CA PRO A 16 -4.66 17.23 4.79
C PRO A 16 -4.18 16.58 6.10
N HIS A 17 -4.42 15.29 6.31
CA HIS A 17 -4.00 14.53 7.51
C HIS A 17 -2.78 13.63 7.28
N ALA A 18 -1.99 13.87 6.23
CA ALA A 18 -0.87 13.00 5.84
C ALA A 18 0.19 12.78 6.94
N GLY A 19 0.47 13.75 7.81
CA GLY A 19 1.47 13.63 8.87
C GLY A 19 1.12 12.61 9.97
N SER A 20 -0.12 12.62 10.48
CA SER A 20 -0.60 11.65 11.48
C SER A 20 -0.92 10.27 10.88
N TYR A 21 -1.15 10.23 9.57
CA TYR A 21 -1.39 9.01 8.81
C TYR A 21 -0.18 8.07 8.82
N LEU A 22 1.04 8.62 8.84
CA LEU A 22 2.30 7.89 8.70
C LEU A 22 2.73 7.16 9.97
N GLU A 23 2.41 7.71 11.14
CA GLU A 23 2.82 7.15 12.43
C GLU A 23 2.00 5.92 12.83
N ILE A 24 0.83 5.72 12.23
CA ILE A 24 -0.16 4.72 12.66
C ILE A 24 -0.29 3.56 11.67
N ARG A 25 0.31 3.64 10.47
CA ARG A 25 0.27 2.55 9.50
C ARG A 25 1.26 1.44 9.87
N PRO A 26 0.85 0.16 9.73
CA PRO A 26 1.75 -0.96 10.00
C PRO A 26 2.96 -0.91 9.06
N ARG A 27 4.10 -1.34 9.56
CA ARG A 27 5.34 -1.36 8.80
C ARG A 27 5.51 -2.69 8.07
N TYR A 28 6.06 -2.62 6.87
CA TYR A 28 6.43 -3.83 6.14
C TYR A 28 7.57 -4.56 6.86
N PRO A 29 7.52 -5.90 6.96
CA PRO A 29 8.54 -6.66 7.67
C PRO A 29 9.89 -6.61 6.91
N ALA A 30 10.99 -6.47 7.63
CA ALA A 30 12.35 -6.45 7.05
C ALA A 30 12.65 -7.73 6.22
N ALA A 31 12.04 -8.86 6.60
CA ALA A 31 12.14 -10.12 5.89
C ALA A 31 11.63 -10.04 4.44
N LEU A 32 10.62 -9.21 4.17
CA LEU A 32 10.12 -8.95 2.80
C LEU A 32 11.23 -8.35 1.93
N PHE A 33 11.86 -7.28 2.39
CA PHE A 33 12.91 -6.60 1.62
C PHE A 33 14.16 -7.45 1.44
N HIS A 34 14.46 -8.27 2.45
CA HIS A 34 15.54 -9.27 2.33
C HIS A 34 15.23 -10.30 1.24
N TYR A 35 14.03 -10.84 1.23
CA TYR A 35 13.58 -11.80 0.21
C TYR A 35 13.62 -11.18 -1.20
N LEU A 36 13.08 -9.96 -1.38
CA LEU A 36 13.11 -9.26 -2.67
C LEU A 36 14.53 -9.03 -3.17
N ALA A 37 15.46 -8.72 -2.27
CA ALA A 37 16.87 -8.56 -2.63
C ALA A 37 17.54 -9.89 -3.00
N LEU A 38 17.14 -11.01 -2.41
CA LEU A 38 17.68 -12.35 -2.74
C LEU A 38 17.26 -12.84 -4.12
N ILE A 39 16.01 -12.55 -4.53
CA ILE A 39 15.50 -13.01 -5.82
C ILE A 39 15.82 -12.06 -6.98
N ALA A 40 16.19 -10.80 -6.70
CA ALA A 40 16.64 -9.86 -7.70
C ALA A 40 18.03 -10.26 -8.22
N PRO A 41 18.33 -10.10 -9.54
CA PRO A 41 19.63 -10.51 -10.12
C PRO A 41 20.83 -9.75 -9.55
N ASN A 42 20.62 -8.57 -9.00
CA ASN A 42 21.58 -7.79 -8.24
C ASN A 42 20.88 -6.73 -7.39
N GLN A 43 21.62 -6.05 -6.50
CA GLN A 43 21.09 -5.02 -5.60
C GLN A 43 21.59 -3.61 -5.98
N ARG A 44 21.74 -3.30 -7.28
CA ARG A 44 22.23 -1.99 -7.72
C ARG A 44 21.13 -0.93 -7.74
N LEU A 45 20.00 -1.24 -8.37
CA LEU A 45 18.90 -0.30 -8.57
C LEU A 45 17.54 -0.99 -8.43
N ALA A 46 16.67 -0.37 -7.64
CA ALA A 46 15.23 -0.69 -7.58
C ALA A 46 14.39 0.54 -7.91
N TRP A 47 13.21 0.31 -8.46
CA TRP A 47 12.17 1.33 -8.63
C TRP A 47 10.96 0.99 -7.77
N ASP A 48 10.53 1.93 -6.91
CA ASP A 48 9.30 1.86 -6.13
C ASP A 48 8.27 2.82 -6.73
N CYS A 49 7.25 2.28 -7.40
CA CYS A 49 6.23 3.06 -8.10
C CYS A 49 4.99 3.24 -7.22
N ALA A 50 4.43 4.46 -7.19
CA ALA A 50 3.41 4.92 -6.25
C ALA A 50 3.87 4.74 -4.80
N THR A 51 5.05 5.29 -4.52
CA THR A 51 5.78 5.11 -3.25
C THR A 51 5.10 5.76 -2.05
N GLY A 52 4.16 6.68 -2.29
CA GLY A 52 3.54 7.47 -1.24
C GLY A 52 4.58 8.27 -0.45
N ASN A 53 4.64 8.02 0.83
CA ASN A 53 5.65 8.63 1.73
C ASN A 53 7.00 7.89 1.77
N GLY A 54 7.19 6.86 0.95
CA GLY A 54 8.48 6.16 0.83
C GLY A 54 8.69 4.99 1.79
N GLN A 55 7.67 4.47 2.46
CA GLN A 55 7.84 3.36 3.42
C GLN A 55 8.51 2.13 2.76
N ALA A 56 8.05 1.73 1.57
CA ALA A 56 8.65 0.62 0.84
C ALA A 56 10.04 1.00 0.28
N ALA A 57 10.17 2.21 -0.27
CA ALA A 57 11.44 2.70 -0.80
C ALA A 57 12.57 2.70 0.24
N VAL A 58 12.30 3.12 1.48
CA VAL A 58 13.29 3.08 2.57
C VAL A 58 13.67 1.64 2.93
N GLY A 59 12.68 0.74 3.04
CA GLY A 59 12.96 -0.68 3.29
C GLY A 59 13.79 -1.34 2.19
N LEU A 60 13.58 -0.95 0.92
CA LEU A 60 14.43 -1.38 -0.21
C LEU A 60 15.84 -0.79 -0.12
N ALA A 61 15.97 0.46 0.31
CA ALA A 61 17.26 1.15 0.41
C ALA A 61 18.21 0.52 1.43
N ASP A 62 17.70 -0.26 2.37
CA ASP A 62 18.53 -1.08 3.27
C ASP A 62 19.25 -2.21 2.53
N ARG A 63 18.76 -2.60 1.35
CA ARG A 63 19.24 -3.74 0.56
C ARG A 63 19.81 -3.34 -0.80
N PHE A 64 19.30 -2.27 -1.41
CA PHE A 64 19.73 -1.80 -2.72
C PHE A 64 20.64 -0.58 -2.61
N ALA A 65 21.62 -0.51 -3.49
CA ALA A 65 22.56 0.61 -3.52
C ALA A 65 21.86 1.94 -3.86
N ARG A 66 20.82 1.87 -4.69
CA ARG A 66 19.99 3.02 -5.08
C ARG A 66 18.53 2.60 -5.26
N VAL A 67 17.63 3.46 -4.84
CA VAL A 67 16.19 3.33 -5.07
C VAL A 67 15.69 4.61 -5.74
N ILE A 68 14.99 4.48 -6.86
CA ILE A 68 14.18 5.53 -7.43
C ILE A 68 12.76 5.31 -6.90
N ALA A 69 12.13 6.35 -6.37
CA ALA A 69 10.79 6.27 -5.80
C ALA A 69 9.91 7.35 -6.44
N THR A 70 8.81 6.94 -7.05
CA THR A 70 7.91 7.87 -7.76
C THR A 70 6.50 7.83 -7.21
N ASP A 71 5.85 8.98 -7.16
CA ASP A 71 4.43 9.13 -6.82
C ASP A 71 3.84 10.29 -7.60
N PRO A 72 2.59 10.21 -8.09
CA PRO A 72 1.95 11.34 -8.76
C PRO A 72 1.62 12.50 -7.82
N SER A 73 1.55 12.28 -6.51
CA SER A 73 1.29 13.32 -5.50
C SER A 73 2.58 14.03 -5.10
N ALA A 74 2.72 15.29 -5.50
CA ALA A 74 3.82 16.15 -5.05
C ALA A 74 3.81 16.37 -3.52
N GLU A 75 2.63 16.34 -2.90
CA GLU A 75 2.46 16.47 -1.45
C GLU A 75 3.04 15.27 -0.69
N LEU A 76 2.79 14.05 -1.17
CA LEU A 76 3.35 12.84 -0.56
C LEU A 76 4.86 12.80 -0.74
N ILE A 77 5.36 13.14 -1.91
CA ILE A 77 6.80 13.23 -2.17
C ILE A 77 7.48 14.27 -1.27
N ALA A 78 6.86 15.43 -1.05
CA ALA A 78 7.41 16.47 -0.17
C ALA A 78 7.48 16.02 1.31
N GLN A 79 6.66 15.05 1.71
CA GLN A 79 6.63 14.48 3.07
C GLN A 79 7.33 13.11 3.15
N ALA A 80 7.98 12.67 2.08
CA ALA A 80 8.58 11.36 2.02
C ALA A 80 9.77 11.23 3.00
N ILE A 81 9.92 10.03 3.54
CA ILE A 81 10.98 9.70 4.51
C ILE A 81 12.35 9.87 3.83
N ALA A 82 13.13 10.84 4.29
CA ALA A 82 14.44 11.10 3.73
C ALA A 82 15.40 9.91 3.94
N HIS A 83 16.06 9.46 2.87
CA HIS A 83 17.08 8.41 2.94
C HIS A 83 18.17 8.65 1.89
N PRO A 84 19.48 8.51 2.21
CA PRO A 84 20.56 8.87 1.29
C PRO A 84 20.61 8.04 -0.01
N ARG A 85 20.02 6.85 -0.02
CA ARG A 85 19.98 5.97 -1.19
C ARG A 85 18.66 6.06 -1.96
N VAL A 86 17.68 6.88 -1.51
CA VAL A 86 16.39 7.05 -2.18
C VAL A 86 16.35 8.38 -2.91
N THR A 87 15.98 8.34 -4.18
CA THR A 87 15.70 9.53 -4.98
C THR A 87 14.22 9.60 -5.26
N TYR A 88 13.53 10.54 -4.63
CA TYR A 88 12.09 10.77 -4.82
C TYR A 88 11.83 11.67 -6.03
N ARG A 89 10.79 11.35 -6.80
CA ARG A 89 10.35 12.13 -7.98
C ARG A 89 8.83 12.15 -8.08
N VAL A 90 8.29 13.26 -8.50
CA VAL A 90 6.87 13.34 -8.88
C VAL A 90 6.70 12.71 -10.26
N GLY A 91 5.85 11.69 -10.36
CA GLY A 91 5.57 11.00 -11.62
C GLY A 91 4.66 9.80 -11.44
N LYS A 92 3.79 9.53 -12.42
CA LYS A 92 2.87 8.38 -12.40
C LYS A 92 3.65 7.10 -12.75
N TYR A 93 3.96 6.91 -14.04
CA TYR A 93 4.68 5.72 -14.54
C TYR A 93 6.04 6.07 -15.18
N ASN A 94 6.49 7.29 -15.06
CA ASN A 94 7.79 7.70 -15.56
C ASN A 94 8.82 7.57 -14.42
N SER A 95 9.62 6.53 -14.47
CA SER A 95 10.68 6.27 -13.50
C SER A 95 11.86 7.25 -13.63
N GLY A 96 12.09 7.78 -14.83
CA GLY A 96 13.30 8.52 -15.21
C GLY A 96 14.55 7.65 -15.15
N ILE A 97 14.42 6.32 -15.23
CA ILE A 97 15.53 5.36 -15.32
C ILE A 97 15.88 5.18 -16.79
N GLU A 98 17.18 5.22 -17.11
CA GLU A 98 17.66 5.02 -18.46
C GLU A 98 17.87 3.52 -18.74
N GLY A 99 17.22 3.03 -19.80
CA GLY A 99 17.37 1.68 -20.32
C GLY A 99 17.10 0.55 -19.33
N PRO A 100 17.36 -0.70 -19.69
CA PRO A 100 17.10 -1.87 -18.85
C PRO A 100 18.18 -2.01 -17.77
N SER A 101 18.04 -1.26 -16.69
CA SER A 101 19.03 -1.19 -15.60
C SER A 101 18.46 -1.45 -14.20
N SER A 102 17.13 -1.50 -14.05
CA SER A 102 16.50 -1.84 -12.78
C SER A 102 16.48 -3.35 -12.57
N SER A 103 16.90 -3.81 -11.41
CA SER A 103 16.84 -5.22 -11.03
C SER A 103 15.55 -5.62 -10.32
N LEU A 104 14.84 -4.63 -9.78
CA LEU A 104 13.56 -4.82 -9.09
C LEU A 104 12.64 -3.63 -9.36
N VAL A 105 11.37 -3.92 -9.63
CA VAL A 105 10.28 -2.93 -9.64
C VAL A 105 9.27 -3.33 -8.58
N THR A 106 8.87 -2.39 -7.72
CA THR A 106 7.89 -2.63 -6.66
C THR A 106 6.67 -1.72 -6.76
N VAL A 107 5.52 -2.24 -6.33
CA VAL A 107 4.28 -1.50 -6.13
C VAL A 107 3.66 -1.93 -4.80
N ALA A 108 3.75 -1.07 -3.79
CA ALA A 108 3.28 -1.35 -2.45
C ALA A 108 1.90 -0.72 -2.20
N GLN A 109 0.86 -1.53 -2.01
CA GLN A 109 -0.51 -1.08 -1.69
C GLN A 109 -1.11 -0.07 -2.69
N ALA A 110 -0.72 -0.13 -3.97
CA ALA A 110 -1.14 0.86 -4.96
C ALA A 110 -1.61 0.29 -6.31
N LEU A 111 -1.35 -0.99 -6.62
CA LEU A 111 -1.59 -1.57 -7.94
C LEU A 111 -3.06 -1.46 -8.39
N HIS A 112 -4.01 -1.43 -7.47
CA HIS A 112 -5.44 -1.27 -7.76
C HIS A 112 -5.84 0.09 -8.35
N TRP A 113 -4.90 1.07 -8.38
CA TRP A 113 -5.10 2.37 -9.01
C TRP A 113 -4.50 2.47 -10.41
N PHE A 114 -3.86 1.39 -10.89
CA PHE A 114 -3.02 1.47 -12.08
C PHE A 114 -3.78 1.15 -13.37
N GLU A 115 -3.43 1.86 -14.41
CA GLU A 115 -3.63 1.45 -15.79
C GLU A 115 -2.51 0.47 -16.14
N ILE A 116 -2.85 -0.80 -16.26
CA ILE A 116 -1.87 -1.89 -16.30
C ILE A 116 -0.94 -1.77 -17.51
N ASP A 117 -1.49 -1.56 -18.71
CA ASP A 117 -0.68 -1.54 -19.93
C ASP A 117 0.36 -0.42 -19.95
N PRO A 118 0.01 0.88 -19.72
CA PRO A 118 1.01 1.96 -19.69
C PRO A 118 2.06 1.80 -18.58
N PHE A 119 1.67 1.22 -17.46
CA PHE A 119 2.60 0.93 -16.37
C PHE A 119 3.60 -0.15 -16.79
N PHE A 120 3.13 -1.27 -17.37
CA PHE A 120 4.01 -2.35 -17.78
C PHE A 120 4.86 -2.00 -18.99
N ASP A 121 4.47 -1.04 -19.82
CA ASP A 121 5.34 -0.49 -20.87
C ASP A 121 6.61 0.14 -20.27
N GLU A 122 6.48 0.91 -19.20
CA GLU A 122 7.63 1.44 -18.47
C GLU A 122 8.42 0.34 -17.77
N VAL A 123 7.74 -0.63 -17.13
CA VAL A 123 8.43 -1.76 -16.48
C VAL A 123 9.28 -2.54 -17.49
N ARG A 124 8.75 -2.85 -18.68
CA ARG A 124 9.51 -3.53 -19.77
C ARG A 124 10.71 -2.72 -20.22
N ARG A 125 10.55 -1.40 -20.28
CA ARG A 125 11.62 -0.50 -20.73
C ARG A 125 12.82 -0.48 -19.79
N ILE A 126 12.56 -0.59 -18.45
CA ILE A 126 13.61 -0.37 -17.44
C ILE A 126 14.10 -1.64 -16.76
N LEU A 127 13.29 -2.69 -16.72
CA LEU A 127 13.65 -3.91 -16.02
C LEU A 127 14.71 -4.68 -16.83
N MET A 128 15.84 -4.97 -16.20
CA MET A 128 16.92 -5.72 -16.84
C MET A 128 16.54 -7.20 -17.04
N PRO A 129 17.22 -7.93 -17.93
CA PRO A 129 17.02 -9.37 -18.06
C PRO A 129 17.16 -10.09 -16.71
N GLY A 130 16.20 -10.94 -16.38
CA GLY A 130 16.11 -11.61 -15.08
C GLY A 130 15.65 -10.71 -13.92
N GLY A 131 15.34 -9.45 -14.19
CA GLY A 131 14.78 -8.55 -13.20
C GLY A 131 13.40 -8.98 -12.72
N VAL A 132 13.01 -8.55 -11.54
CA VAL A 132 11.82 -8.99 -10.85
C VAL A 132 10.80 -7.84 -10.72
N PHE A 133 9.54 -8.14 -10.99
CA PHE A 133 8.42 -7.31 -10.58
C PHE A 133 7.78 -7.87 -9.33
N ALA A 134 7.44 -7.01 -8.35
CA ALA A 134 6.75 -7.39 -7.13
C ALA A 134 5.68 -6.35 -6.76
N ALA A 135 4.42 -6.76 -6.70
CA ALA A 135 3.36 -5.95 -6.12
C ALA A 135 2.77 -6.66 -4.91
N TRP A 136 2.39 -5.89 -3.89
CA TRP A 136 1.70 -6.45 -2.73
C TRP A 136 0.62 -5.52 -2.21
N CYS A 137 -0.35 -6.14 -1.57
CA CYS A 137 -1.33 -5.44 -0.76
C CYS A 137 -1.56 -6.19 0.55
N TYR A 138 -2.21 -5.52 1.49
CA TYR A 138 -2.77 -6.12 2.67
C TYR A 138 -4.23 -5.71 2.79
N GLY A 139 -5.06 -6.66 3.20
CA GLY A 139 -6.48 -6.46 3.39
C GLY A 139 -6.83 -6.05 4.82
N LEU A 140 -8.04 -6.42 5.23
CA LEU A 140 -8.53 -6.14 6.57
C LEU A 140 -7.68 -6.86 7.62
N CYS A 141 -7.31 -6.14 8.67
CA CYS A 141 -6.55 -6.69 9.79
C CYS A 141 -7.35 -7.73 10.59
N ARG A 142 -6.62 -8.55 11.33
CA ARG A 142 -7.14 -9.60 12.22
C ARG A 142 -6.51 -9.48 13.59
N THR A 143 -7.30 -9.78 14.63
CA THR A 143 -6.84 -9.85 16.02
C THR A 143 -7.25 -11.17 16.65
N ASP A 144 -8.45 -11.25 17.17
CA ASP A 144 -9.09 -12.49 17.66
C ASP A 144 -10.57 -12.53 17.20
N PRO A 145 -11.21 -13.69 17.20
CA PRO A 145 -12.54 -13.86 16.60
C PRO A 145 -13.60 -12.89 17.10
N ARG A 146 -13.54 -12.48 18.39
CA ARG A 146 -14.56 -11.58 18.97
C ARG A 146 -14.39 -10.14 18.48
N VAL A 147 -13.16 -9.67 18.36
CA VAL A 147 -12.85 -8.35 17.82
C VAL A 147 -13.09 -8.35 16.32
N ASP A 148 -12.66 -9.40 15.63
CA ASP A 148 -12.80 -9.54 14.18
C ASP A 148 -14.26 -9.48 13.73
N GLU A 149 -15.18 -10.06 14.50
CA GLU A 149 -16.64 -10.00 14.22
C GLU A 149 -17.13 -8.55 14.14
N VAL A 150 -16.74 -7.71 15.10
CA VAL A 150 -17.12 -6.28 15.14
C VAL A 150 -16.46 -5.51 14.01
N VAL A 151 -15.20 -5.80 13.74
CA VAL A 151 -14.44 -5.16 12.66
C VAL A 151 -15.00 -5.54 11.29
N ASP A 152 -15.32 -6.82 11.05
CA ASP A 152 -15.95 -7.29 9.81
C ASP A 152 -17.32 -6.64 9.57
N LEU A 153 -18.16 -6.54 10.61
CA LEU A 153 -19.46 -5.89 10.51
C LEU A 153 -19.30 -4.41 10.13
N PHE A 154 -18.41 -3.71 10.80
CA PHE A 154 -18.14 -2.29 10.52
C PHE A 154 -17.60 -2.11 9.09
N TYR A 155 -16.58 -2.88 8.72
CA TYR A 155 -15.94 -2.80 7.42
C TYR A 155 -16.89 -3.11 6.26
N ARG A 156 -17.66 -4.22 6.37
CA ARG A 156 -18.48 -4.73 5.26
C ARG A 156 -19.86 -4.10 5.20
N VAL A 157 -20.49 -3.87 6.34
CA VAL A 157 -21.88 -3.40 6.41
C VAL A 157 -21.91 -1.88 6.57
N THR A 158 -21.27 -1.34 7.61
CA THR A 158 -21.36 0.09 7.89
C THR A 158 -20.63 0.92 6.84
N LEU A 159 -19.42 0.49 6.46
CA LEU A 159 -18.57 1.17 5.48
C LEU A 159 -18.77 0.67 4.05
N GLY A 160 -19.51 -0.41 3.82
CA GLY A 160 -19.56 -1.11 2.52
C GLY A 160 -19.78 -0.20 1.31
N SER A 161 -20.74 0.75 1.40
CA SER A 161 -21.03 1.70 0.32
C SER A 161 -20.06 2.89 0.23
N PHE A 162 -19.15 3.04 1.19
CA PHE A 162 -18.18 4.14 1.24
C PHE A 162 -16.80 3.74 0.70
N TRP A 163 -16.57 2.46 0.45
CA TRP A 163 -15.34 2.01 -0.20
C TRP A 163 -15.33 2.38 -1.68
N PRO A 164 -14.18 2.74 -2.25
CA PRO A 164 -14.05 2.87 -3.69
C PRO A 164 -14.19 1.48 -4.35
N PRO A 165 -14.67 1.39 -5.61
CA PRO A 165 -14.81 0.11 -6.31
C PRO A 165 -13.50 -0.69 -6.37
N GLU A 166 -12.36 0.00 -6.46
CA GLU A 166 -11.01 -0.57 -6.51
C GLU A 166 -10.63 -1.31 -5.22
N GLN A 167 -11.30 -1.02 -4.08
CA GLN A 167 -11.07 -1.73 -2.83
C GLN A 167 -11.29 -3.24 -2.97
N LYS A 168 -12.21 -3.65 -3.85
CA LYS A 168 -12.44 -5.07 -4.14
C LYS A 168 -11.19 -5.78 -4.63
N LEU A 169 -10.35 -5.11 -5.43
CA LEU A 169 -9.09 -5.70 -5.91
C LEU A 169 -8.12 -5.98 -4.74
N VAL A 170 -8.12 -5.11 -3.73
CA VAL A 170 -7.32 -5.31 -2.50
C VAL A 170 -7.89 -6.46 -1.68
N ASP A 171 -9.20 -6.50 -1.48
CA ASP A 171 -9.90 -7.56 -0.73
C ASP A 171 -9.70 -8.94 -1.39
N ASP A 172 -9.62 -8.97 -2.73
CA ASP A 172 -9.30 -10.17 -3.52
C ASP A 172 -7.78 -10.48 -3.57
N GLY A 173 -6.93 -9.71 -2.91
CA GLY A 173 -5.48 -9.90 -2.89
C GLY A 173 -4.83 -9.75 -4.27
N TYR A 174 -5.35 -8.87 -5.12
CA TYR A 174 -4.93 -8.64 -6.51
C TYR A 174 -5.05 -9.84 -7.45
N ARG A 175 -5.70 -10.93 -7.04
CA ARG A 175 -5.77 -12.17 -7.82
C ARG A 175 -6.48 -12.00 -9.17
N THR A 176 -7.39 -11.04 -9.27
CA THR A 176 -8.18 -10.78 -10.47
C THR A 176 -7.51 -9.80 -11.44
N ILE A 177 -6.37 -9.20 -11.07
CA ILE A 177 -5.61 -8.32 -11.96
C ILE A 177 -4.79 -9.19 -12.90
N ALA A 178 -5.07 -9.09 -14.22
CA ALA A 178 -4.24 -9.74 -15.23
C ALA A 178 -2.90 -9.01 -15.34
N LEU A 179 -1.79 -9.72 -15.13
CA LEU A 179 -0.44 -9.18 -15.21
C LEU A 179 0.38 -9.99 -16.22
N PRO A 180 1.24 -9.34 -17.03
CA PRO A 180 2.10 -10.01 -18.00
C PRO A 180 3.36 -10.58 -17.32
N LEU A 181 3.16 -11.56 -16.42
CA LEU A 181 4.20 -12.13 -15.58
C LEU A 181 4.23 -13.66 -15.70
N ASP A 182 5.43 -14.20 -15.71
CA ASP A 182 5.69 -15.58 -15.29
C ASP A 182 5.72 -15.58 -13.75
N GLU A 183 4.58 -15.93 -13.14
CA GLU A 183 4.38 -15.75 -11.71
C GLU A 183 5.23 -16.71 -10.88
N MET A 184 5.81 -16.16 -9.82
CA MET A 184 6.54 -16.88 -8.79
C MET A 184 5.72 -16.98 -7.51
N VAL A 185 5.86 -18.07 -6.78
CA VAL A 185 5.24 -18.22 -5.47
C VAL A 185 6.05 -17.43 -4.44
N ALA A 186 5.43 -16.43 -3.83
CA ALA A 186 6.03 -15.68 -2.73
C ALA A 186 5.88 -16.45 -1.40
N PRO A 187 6.86 -16.36 -0.49
CA PRO A 187 6.66 -16.76 0.91
C PRO A 187 5.52 -15.96 1.56
N ARG A 188 4.98 -16.49 2.64
CA ARG A 188 4.00 -15.74 3.43
C ARG A 188 4.72 -14.69 4.28
N PHE A 189 4.22 -13.47 4.21
CA PHE A 189 4.60 -12.39 5.09
C PHE A 189 3.34 -11.84 5.75
N ASP A 190 3.46 -11.54 7.03
CA ASP A 190 2.43 -10.83 7.78
C ASP A 190 3.06 -9.58 8.40
N MET A 191 2.32 -8.48 8.40
CA MET A 191 2.63 -7.36 9.26
C MET A 191 1.92 -7.57 10.60
N THR A 192 2.60 -7.30 11.68
CA THR A 192 2.03 -7.42 13.03
C THR A 192 2.42 -6.24 13.88
N GLU A 193 1.48 -5.75 14.67
CA GLU A 193 1.70 -4.70 15.66
C GLU A 193 1.03 -5.08 16.97
N GLU A 194 1.61 -4.67 18.09
CA GLU A 194 1.00 -4.80 19.41
C GLU A 194 0.31 -3.48 19.76
N TRP A 195 -1.02 -3.42 19.65
CA TRP A 195 -1.79 -2.20 19.85
C TRP A 195 -2.76 -2.28 21.02
N SER A 196 -2.90 -1.16 21.73
CA SER A 196 -4.06 -0.85 22.55
C SER A 196 -5.29 -0.53 21.70
N MET A 197 -6.47 -0.53 22.29
CA MET A 197 -7.69 -0.14 21.59
C MET A 197 -7.60 1.28 21.01
N ALA A 198 -6.98 2.21 21.72
CA ALA A 198 -6.83 3.58 21.25
C ALA A 198 -5.93 3.68 20.00
N GLU A 199 -4.83 2.91 19.92
CA GLU A 199 -3.97 2.84 18.76
C GLU A 199 -4.72 2.20 17.57
N PHE A 200 -5.47 1.14 17.83
CA PHE A 200 -6.30 0.49 16.81
C PHE A 200 -7.38 1.45 16.25
N LEU A 201 -8.08 2.19 17.10
CA LEU A 201 -9.08 3.17 16.67
C LEU A 201 -8.45 4.33 15.85
N ARG A 202 -7.26 4.79 16.23
CA ARG A 202 -6.53 5.78 15.41
C ARG A 202 -6.24 5.23 14.02
N TYR A 203 -5.83 3.97 13.91
CA TYR A 203 -5.63 3.31 12.61
C TYR A 203 -6.94 3.22 11.81
N VAL A 204 -8.04 2.78 12.43
CA VAL A 204 -9.36 2.69 11.76
C VAL A 204 -9.80 4.05 11.22
N ARG A 205 -9.56 5.13 11.96
CA ARG A 205 -9.86 6.51 11.51
C ARG A 205 -9.09 6.92 10.24
N THR A 206 -7.98 6.25 9.92
CA THR A 206 -7.22 6.50 8.66
C THR A 206 -7.84 5.83 7.43
N TRP A 207 -8.86 5.00 7.59
CA TRP A 207 -9.48 4.32 6.46
C TRP A 207 -10.29 5.30 5.61
N SER A 208 -10.11 5.24 4.28
CA SER A 208 -10.83 6.14 3.35
C SER A 208 -12.35 5.97 3.43
N GLY A 209 -12.84 4.74 3.69
CA GLY A 209 -14.25 4.47 3.93
C GLY A 209 -14.78 5.18 5.18
N VAL A 210 -13.99 5.25 6.25
CA VAL A 210 -14.35 5.97 7.49
C VAL A 210 -14.45 7.48 7.23
N THR A 211 -13.45 8.06 6.57
CA THR A 211 -13.46 9.48 6.21
C THR A 211 -14.71 9.85 5.40
N LYS A 212 -15.07 9.04 4.40
CA LYS A 212 -16.26 9.26 3.58
C LYS A 212 -17.57 9.05 4.37
N CYS A 213 -17.61 8.04 5.25
CA CYS A 213 -18.76 7.77 6.10
C CYS A 213 -19.02 8.94 7.06
N ILE A 214 -17.98 9.45 7.73
CA ILE A 214 -18.07 10.60 8.62
C ILE A 214 -18.56 11.84 7.86
N ALA A 215 -18.03 12.11 6.68
CA ALA A 215 -18.45 13.23 5.85
C ALA A 215 -19.93 13.15 5.45
N ALA A 216 -20.48 11.94 5.26
CA ALA A 216 -21.85 11.73 4.83
C ALA A 216 -22.87 11.58 6.00
N ARG A 217 -22.46 11.00 7.14
CA ARG A 217 -23.34 10.58 8.23
C ARG A 217 -22.95 11.14 9.60
N GLY A 218 -21.87 11.92 9.69
CA GLY A 218 -21.30 12.35 10.97
C GLY A 218 -20.55 11.23 11.70
N GLU A 219 -20.17 11.48 12.94
CA GLU A 219 -19.36 10.58 13.78
C GLU A 219 -20.15 9.38 14.36
N LEU A 220 -21.48 9.41 14.35
CA LEU A 220 -22.31 8.38 15.01
C LEU A 220 -21.95 6.94 14.63
N PRO A 221 -21.73 6.59 13.35
CA PRO A 221 -21.35 5.21 12.98
C PRO A 221 -20.03 4.77 13.61
N LEU A 222 -19.07 5.69 13.74
CA LEU A 222 -17.77 5.39 14.34
C LEU A 222 -17.88 5.29 15.87
N VAL A 223 -18.70 6.12 16.51
CA VAL A 223 -18.97 6.03 17.96
C VAL A 223 -19.60 4.67 18.29
N ALA A 224 -20.61 4.24 17.53
CA ALA A 224 -21.24 2.93 17.71
C ALA A 224 -20.24 1.77 17.52
N PHE A 225 -19.35 1.88 16.54
CA PHE A 225 -18.26 0.91 16.35
C PHE A 225 -17.30 0.87 17.54
N GLU A 226 -16.92 2.05 18.07
CA GLU A 226 -16.03 2.15 19.23
C GLU A 226 -16.64 1.52 20.49
N GLU A 227 -17.94 1.73 20.73
CA GLU A 227 -18.67 1.10 21.82
C GLU A 227 -18.71 -0.42 21.68
N ALA A 228 -19.09 -0.94 20.51
CA ALA A 228 -19.10 -2.37 20.23
C ALA A 228 -17.70 -3.00 20.35
N LEU A 229 -16.65 -2.27 19.93
CA LEU A 229 -15.27 -2.73 20.03
C LEU A 229 -14.83 -2.80 21.50
N ARG A 230 -15.20 -1.84 22.33
CA ARG A 230 -14.87 -1.80 23.77
C ARG A 230 -15.34 -3.04 24.49
N ASP A 231 -16.54 -3.53 24.19
CA ASP A 231 -17.11 -4.74 24.78
C ASP A 231 -16.32 -6.02 24.40
N ARG A 232 -15.65 -6.01 23.28
CA ARG A 232 -14.89 -7.16 22.75
C ARG A 232 -13.39 -7.05 23.02
N TRP A 233 -12.86 -5.82 23.09
CA TRP A 233 -11.44 -5.58 23.33
C TRP A 233 -11.01 -5.97 24.74
N GLY A 234 -11.88 -5.74 25.72
CA GLY A 234 -11.57 -5.87 27.16
C GLY A 234 -10.97 -4.59 27.72
N ALA A 235 -10.07 -4.69 28.69
CA ALA A 235 -9.48 -3.50 29.30
C ALA A 235 -8.87 -2.58 28.23
N PRO A 236 -9.12 -1.26 28.23
CA PRO A 236 -8.64 -0.33 27.20
C PRO A 236 -7.11 -0.32 27.04
N THR A 237 -6.37 -0.61 28.13
CA THR A 237 -4.91 -0.70 28.14
C THR A 237 -4.37 -2.05 27.66
N LYS A 238 -5.25 -3.05 27.48
CA LYS A 238 -4.84 -4.36 26.98
C LYS A 238 -4.29 -4.21 25.56
N ARG A 239 -3.05 -4.64 25.37
CA ARG A 239 -2.45 -4.73 24.03
C ARG A 239 -2.86 -6.06 23.38
N ARG A 240 -3.11 -5.99 22.08
CA ARG A 240 -3.46 -7.15 21.25
C ARG A 240 -2.58 -7.16 20.03
N THR A 241 -2.21 -8.33 19.60
CA THR A 241 -1.54 -8.52 18.31
C THR A 241 -2.55 -8.25 17.20
N VAL A 242 -2.31 -7.19 16.44
CA VAL A 242 -3.05 -6.89 15.20
C VAL A 242 -2.20 -7.37 14.03
N ARG A 243 -2.78 -8.20 13.17
CA ARG A 243 -2.09 -8.80 12.04
C ARG A 243 -2.72 -8.38 10.73
N TRP A 244 -1.91 -8.07 9.72
CA TRP A 244 -2.33 -7.82 8.34
C TRP A 244 -1.73 -8.89 7.43
N PRO A 245 -2.54 -9.86 6.96
CA PRO A 245 -2.10 -10.80 5.93
C PRO A 245 -1.72 -10.07 4.66
N MET A 246 -0.54 -10.36 4.13
CA MET A 246 -0.06 -9.77 2.88
C MET A 246 -0.33 -10.70 1.69
N HIS A 247 -0.70 -10.10 0.58
CA HIS A 247 -0.91 -10.78 -0.70
C HIS A 247 0.07 -10.25 -1.73
N PHE A 248 0.65 -11.14 -2.52
CA PHE A 248 1.71 -10.81 -3.48
C PHE A 248 1.34 -11.22 -4.90
N ARG A 249 1.76 -10.37 -5.84
CA ARG A 249 1.89 -10.68 -7.26
C ARG A 249 3.36 -10.45 -7.60
N LEU A 250 4.06 -11.51 -7.94
CA LEU A 250 5.52 -11.55 -8.04
C LEU A 250 5.91 -12.39 -9.25
N GLY A 251 6.89 -11.94 -10.03
CA GLY A 251 7.38 -12.71 -11.17
C GLY A 251 8.34 -11.97 -12.06
N HIS A 252 8.75 -12.66 -13.11
CA HIS A 252 9.48 -12.09 -14.23
C HIS A 252 8.50 -11.63 -15.31
N LEU A 253 8.91 -10.65 -16.14
CA LEU A 253 8.12 -10.29 -17.32
C LEU A 253 8.12 -11.43 -18.34
N GLN A 254 6.94 -11.64 -18.97
CA GLN A 254 6.80 -12.49 -20.15
C GLN A 254 7.42 -11.85 -21.39
#